data_69c271d4b2311cd8242f41034865cb58
#
_entry.id   69c271d4b2311cd8242f41034865cb58
#
_cell.length_a   1.000
_cell.length_b   1.000
_cell.length_c   1.000
_cell.angle_alpha   90.00
_cell.angle_beta   90.00
_cell.angle_gamma   90.00
#
_symmetry.space_group_name_H-M   'P 1'
#
loop_
_entity.id
_entity.type
_entity.pdbx_description
1 polymer ?
#
loop_
_entity_poly.entity_id
_entity_poly.type
_entity_poly.pdbx_seq_one_letter_code
_entity_poly.pdbx_strand_id
1 'polypeptide(L)'
;MSTLDKERASQKVRKISFEGDALRMSMDWTVEDLDRIQVLVESTHGASHPSSYHLNELVGEMEKGVFQQGGKPAVYTTTDICDGVAQAHDGMHYSLLSRDMIASMVEIHALATPFDAMVLTSAGDKAVPAHLMAIARLNIPAVHVPGGAMGAGPCMKSNEELWHMSVEMERHQMTKEQFLAFQRACCPTCGACQYMGTAATMQVISEALGLALPWTALIPATNAEIRKAARAAGQQVMKLAQAGIRPEHILTKEAFENAIMVHSAIGGSLNAVMHLIAIAKEIGITLSPQQFDEIHRKIPVLVDTKTAGKYPTELFWYAGGVPFVMDEIQEFLHLDALTVTGRTVGENLKEMRTNEMRNYAEMFLANYKLNRRDVIYPLRKPLKQEGSLAVLYGNLAPEGATIKKFAVADDMQVHTGPARVFDSEREGVDAYIRGDIRPGDVIVIRYQGPKAVGMPEMFFMSELIASDPVLSHTTSLVTDGRFSGATRGPCVGYLGPEALDGGAIALVKDKDLVRVDIPNRRIDVIGVNGVECEPEEVNVIYQERKMHWTPPVFSHKGVLKLYTRSAVPALQGGSCSQGGIFG
;
A
#
# COMPACT_ATOMS: atom_id res chain seq x y z
N MET A 1 12.52 -10.42 38.44
CA MET A 1 11.86 -9.10 38.59
C MET A 1 10.48 -9.23 38.01
N SER A 2 9.43 -9.05 38.79
CA SER A 2 8.08 -9.15 38.27
C SER A 2 7.84 -7.97 37.32
N THR A 3 7.26 -8.24 36.19
CA THR A 3 6.95 -7.30 35.09
C THR A 3 5.86 -6.26 35.48
N LEU A 4 5.49 -6.19 36.73
CA LEU A 4 4.49 -5.29 37.31
C LEU A 4 5.01 -3.89 37.66
N ASP A 5 6.28 -3.60 37.48
CA ASP A 5 6.89 -2.33 37.88
C ASP A 5 6.83 -1.20 36.81
N LYS A 6 6.25 -1.45 35.66
CA LYS A 6 5.88 -0.34 34.76
C LYS A 6 4.38 -0.13 34.85
N GLU A 7 3.99 0.76 35.75
CA GLU A 7 2.61 1.18 35.89
C GLU A 7 1.99 1.57 34.54
N ARG A 8 0.83 1.00 34.23
CA ARG A 8 0.07 1.25 32.99
C ARG A 8 -0.22 2.73 32.80
N ALA A 9 -0.20 3.21 31.56
CA ALA A 9 -0.42 4.61 31.22
C ALA A 9 -1.77 5.11 31.73
N SER A 10 -2.83 4.30 31.61
CA SER A 10 -4.16 4.60 32.14
C SER A 10 -4.16 4.81 33.67
N GLN A 11 -3.36 4.08 34.41
CA GLN A 11 -3.31 4.17 35.89
C GLN A 11 -2.42 5.31 36.36
N LYS A 12 -1.37 5.67 35.61
CA LYS A 12 -0.52 6.82 35.95
C LYS A 12 -1.30 8.12 35.92
N VAL A 13 -2.14 8.33 34.88
CA VAL A 13 -2.92 9.56 34.75
C VAL A 13 -3.96 9.71 35.85
N ARG A 14 -4.56 8.64 36.35
CA ARG A 14 -5.54 8.61 37.43
C ARG A 14 -4.97 9.13 38.75
N LYS A 15 -3.66 8.95 38.99
CA LYS A 15 -2.97 9.51 40.17
C LYS A 15 -2.79 11.02 40.13
N ILE A 16 -2.86 11.58 38.92
CA ILE A 16 -2.60 13.01 38.69
C ILE A 16 -3.91 13.78 38.50
N SER A 17 -4.90 13.18 37.83
CA SER A 17 -6.16 13.83 37.46
C SER A 17 -7.37 12.97 37.87
N PHE A 18 -8.02 13.35 38.93
CA PHE A 18 -9.25 12.69 39.42
C PHE A 18 -10.50 13.06 38.59
N GLU A 19 -10.45 14.17 37.84
CA GLU A 19 -11.55 14.61 36.97
C GLU A 19 -11.80 13.61 35.84
N GLY A 20 -10.74 13.01 35.30
CA GLY A 20 -10.83 12.02 34.24
C GLY A 20 -11.68 10.80 34.61
N ASP A 21 -11.58 10.33 35.84
CA ASP A 21 -12.39 9.21 36.33
C ASP A 21 -13.88 9.60 36.39
N ALA A 22 -14.20 10.80 36.92
CA ALA A 22 -15.58 11.28 36.98
C ALA A 22 -16.20 11.45 35.59
N LEU A 23 -15.44 11.95 34.62
CA LEU A 23 -15.87 12.08 33.22
C LEU A 23 -16.12 10.72 32.56
N ARG A 24 -15.29 9.72 32.84
CA ARG A 24 -15.51 8.36 32.35
C ARG A 24 -16.71 7.68 32.98
N MET A 25 -16.93 7.88 34.28
CA MET A 25 -18.13 7.38 34.97
C MET A 25 -19.41 7.98 34.37
N SER A 26 -19.41 9.21 33.86
CA SER A 26 -20.54 9.80 33.15
C SER A 26 -20.87 9.11 31.80
N MET A 27 -19.97 8.23 31.30
CA MET A 27 -20.14 7.38 30.13
C MET A 27 -20.36 5.90 30.53
N ASP A 28 -21.00 5.65 31.67
CA ASP A 28 -21.32 4.32 32.21
C ASP A 28 -20.12 3.43 32.56
N TRP A 29 -18.91 4.01 32.77
CA TRP A 29 -17.79 3.26 33.29
C TRP A 29 -17.93 3.07 34.80
N THR A 30 -17.68 1.84 35.25
CA THR A 30 -17.63 1.54 36.69
C THR A 30 -16.23 1.78 37.26
N VAL A 31 -16.10 1.76 38.59
CA VAL A 31 -14.79 1.82 39.27
C VAL A 31 -13.90 0.63 38.80
N GLU A 32 -14.50 -0.55 38.69
CA GLU A 32 -13.82 -1.76 38.21
C GLU A 32 -13.36 -1.60 36.76
N ASP A 33 -14.13 -0.93 35.89
CA ASP A 33 -13.73 -0.64 34.52
C ASP A 33 -12.50 0.26 34.45
N LEU A 34 -12.41 1.25 35.34
CA LEU A 34 -11.27 2.16 35.42
C LEU A 34 -9.98 1.45 35.84
N ASP A 35 -10.07 0.33 36.58
CA ASP A 35 -8.94 -0.47 37.04
C ASP A 35 -8.47 -1.52 35.98
N ARG A 36 -9.28 -1.78 34.95
CA ARG A 36 -8.96 -2.74 33.89
C ARG A 36 -7.87 -2.20 32.95
N ILE A 37 -7.29 -3.07 32.13
CA ILE A 37 -6.51 -2.68 30.98
C ILE A 37 -7.44 -1.93 30.00
N GLN A 38 -7.11 -0.67 29.70
CA GLN A 38 -7.89 0.17 28.81
C GLN A 38 -7.36 0.06 27.38
N VAL A 39 -8.23 -0.33 26.46
CA VAL A 39 -7.86 -0.62 25.07
C VAL A 39 -8.51 0.36 24.12
N LEU A 40 -7.71 1.07 23.33
CA LEU A 40 -8.19 1.83 22.19
C LEU A 40 -8.68 0.85 21.11
N VAL A 41 -9.94 0.94 20.76
CA VAL A 41 -10.53 0.24 19.61
C VAL A 41 -10.84 1.27 18.54
N GLU A 42 -10.14 1.22 17.41
CA GLU A 42 -10.32 2.24 16.39
C GLU A 42 -10.51 1.66 15.00
N SER A 43 -11.34 2.31 14.19
CA SER A 43 -11.58 1.96 12.79
C SER A 43 -11.48 3.17 11.89
N THR A 44 -11.25 2.88 10.60
CA THR A 44 -11.41 3.89 9.55
C THR A 44 -12.79 3.83 8.89
N HIS A 45 -13.83 3.52 9.66
CA HIS A 45 -15.19 3.46 9.14
C HIS A 45 -15.63 4.76 8.47
N GLY A 46 -16.33 4.62 7.32
CA GLY A 46 -16.93 5.73 6.60
C GLY A 46 -17.93 5.24 5.56
N ALA A 47 -19.04 5.96 5.37
CA ALA A 47 -20.14 5.56 4.50
C ALA A 47 -19.92 5.86 3.01
N SER A 48 -18.81 6.52 2.65
CA SER A 48 -18.48 6.88 1.26
C SER A 48 -17.32 6.07 0.67
N HIS A 49 -16.87 5.04 1.38
CA HIS A 49 -15.75 4.22 0.96
C HIS A 49 -16.08 2.73 1.11
N PRO A 50 -16.09 1.93 0.02
CA PRO A 50 -16.49 0.53 0.09
C PRO A 50 -15.56 -0.31 0.97
N SER A 51 -14.27 0.01 1.07
CA SER A 51 -13.34 -0.68 1.97
C SER A 51 -13.60 -0.39 3.45
N SER A 52 -14.22 0.75 3.78
CA SER A 52 -14.45 1.21 5.16
C SER A 52 -15.89 0.98 5.63
N TYR A 53 -16.83 0.76 4.73
CA TYR A 53 -18.28 0.74 4.99
C TYR A 53 -18.71 -0.24 6.08
N HIS A 54 -18.11 -1.43 6.13
CA HIS A 54 -18.46 -2.52 7.05
C HIS A 54 -17.65 -2.55 8.36
N LEU A 55 -16.65 -1.70 8.51
CA LEU A 55 -15.68 -1.81 9.62
C LEU A 55 -16.31 -1.65 11.02
N ASN A 56 -17.45 -0.98 11.14
CA ASN A 56 -18.15 -0.87 12.43
C ASN A 56 -18.64 -2.22 12.96
N GLU A 57 -18.93 -3.20 12.08
CA GLU A 57 -19.28 -4.56 12.51
C GLU A 57 -18.05 -5.23 13.16
N LEU A 58 -16.85 -4.96 12.63
CA LEU A 58 -15.60 -5.51 13.16
C LEU A 58 -15.24 -4.86 14.49
N VAL A 59 -15.51 -3.55 14.65
CA VAL A 59 -15.35 -2.83 15.93
C VAL A 59 -16.11 -3.53 17.05
N GLY A 60 -17.40 -3.82 16.84
CA GLY A 60 -18.21 -4.52 17.86
C GLY A 60 -17.68 -5.92 18.20
N GLU A 61 -17.04 -6.61 17.27
CA GLU A 61 -16.42 -7.90 17.55
C GLU A 61 -15.08 -7.74 18.30
N MET A 62 -14.27 -6.73 17.97
CA MET A 62 -13.05 -6.42 18.72
C MET A 62 -13.37 -6.06 20.18
N GLU A 63 -14.39 -5.23 20.43
CA GLU A 63 -14.86 -4.89 21.79
C GLU A 63 -15.24 -6.15 22.58
N LYS A 64 -16.04 -7.05 21.98
CA LYS A 64 -16.40 -8.34 22.59
C LYS A 64 -15.15 -9.14 22.97
N GLY A 65 -14.14 -9.19 22.08
CA GLY A 65 -12.88 -9.86 22.35
C GLY A 65 -12.13 -9.27 23.55
N VAL A 66 -12.05 -7.96 23.65
CA VAL A 66 -11.43 -7.23 24.78
C VAL A 66 -12.17 -7.51 26.07
N PHE A 67 -13.50 -7.39 26.08
CA PHE A 67 -14.33 -7.68 27.28
C PHE A 67 -14.19 -9.14 27.74
N GLN A 68 -14.14 -10.10 26.84
CA GLN A 68 -13.97 -11.52 27.16
C GLN A 68 -12.65 -11.81 27.89
N GLN A 69 -11.64 -10.96 27.72
CA GLN A 69 -10.34 -11.08 28.41
C GLN A 69 -10.22 -10.09 29.61
N GLY A 70 -11.33 -9.50 30.04
CA GLY A 70 -11.37 -8.63 31.22
C GLY A 70 -10.80 -7.21 30.99
N GLY A 71 -10.64 -6.78 29.74
CA GLY A 71 -10.25 -5.41 29.41
C GLY A 71 -11.45 -4.47 29.32
N LYS A 72 -11.18 -3.17 29.21
CA LYS A 72 -12.18 -2.13 28.94
C LYS A 72 -11.87 -1.47 27.61
N PRO A 73 -12.65 -1.72 26.57
CA PRO A 73 -12.50 -1.04 25.27
C PRO A 73 -13.07 0.38 25.32
N ALA A 74 -12.49 1.28 24.53
CA ALA A 74 -13.05 2.57 24.20
C ALA A 74 -12.89 2.82 22.71
N VAL A 75 -14.00 3.16 22.03
CA VAL A 75 -14.07 3.23 20.57
C VAL A 75 -13.82 4.65 20.08
N TYR A 76 -12.94 4.75 19.07
CA TYR A 76 -12.76 5.94 18.24
C TYR A 76 -12.90 5.60 16.76
N THR A 77 -13.14 6.59 15.94
CA THR A 77 -13.23 6.43 14.47
C THR A 77 -12.50 7.57 13.78
N THR A 78 -11.61 7.23 12.88
CA THR A 78 -10.94 8.17 11.97
C THR A 78 -11.20 7.73 10.54
N THR A 79 -12.14 8.39 9.86
CA THR A 79 -12.60 7.95 8.54
C THR A 79 -11.52 8.04 7.47
N ASP A 80 -11.65 7.22 6.44
CA ASP A 80 -10.78 7.09 5.27
C ASP A 80 -11.43 7.70 4.02
N ILE A 81 -10.64 7.87 2.95
CA ILE A 81 -11.10 8.22 1.61
C ILE A 81 -10.88 7.07 0.63
N CYS A 82 -11.69 7.01 -0.43
CA CYS A 82 -11.54 6.02 -1.48
C CYS A 82 -10.71 6.56 -2.63
N ASP A 83 -9.52 5.99 -2.87
CA ASP A 83 -8.68 6.37 -4.00
C ASP A 83 -9.42 6.18 -5.33
N GLY A 84 -10.20 5.11 -5.49
CA GLY A 84 -10.99 4.87 -6.70
C GLY A 84 -12.07 5.92 -6.96
N VAL A 85 -12.65 6.53 -5.90
CA VAL A 85 -13.60 7.66 -6.04
C VAL A 85 -12.86 8.97 -6.27
N ALA A 86 -11.66 9.11 -5.71
CA ALA A 86 -10.81 10.30 -5.88
C ALA A 86 -10.08 10.34 -7.23
N GLN A 87 -10.05 9.24 -8.00
CA GLN A 87 -9.46 9.24 -9.34
C GLN A 87 -10.15 10.27 -10.24
N ALA A 88 -9.44 10.81 -11.21
CA ALA A 88 -9.95 11.71 -12.23
C ALA A 88 -10.20 13.15 -11.81
N HIS A 89 -9.88 13.57 -10.62
CA HIS A 89 -10.05 14.96 -10.20
C HIS A 89 -9.07 15.33 -9.08
N ASP A 90 -9.01 16.61 -8.74
CA ASP A 90 -8.07 17.19 -7.75
C ASP A 90 -8.20 16.59 -6.34
N GLY A 91 -9.25 15.82 -6.07
CA GLY A 91 -9.39 15.03 -4.83
C GLY A 91 -8.26 14.04 -4.61
N MET A 92 -7.61 13.57 -5.68
CA MET A 92 -6.49 12.63 -5.60
C MET A 92 -5.24 13.22 -4.95
N HIS A 93 -5.07 14.55 -4.96
CA HIS A 93 -4.01 15.26 -4.22
C HIS A 93 -4.10 15.07 -2.69
N TYR A 94 -5.27 14.72 -2.17
CA TYR A 94 -5.50 14.45 -0.76
C TYR A 94 -5.27 13.00 -0.36
N SER A 95 -5.07 12.10 -1.32
CA SER A 95 -4.97 10.67 -1.03
C SER A 95 -3.76 10.34 -0.14
N LEU A 96 -2.54 10.69 -0.54
CA LEU A 96 -1.36 10.32 0.26
C LEU A 96 -1.32 11.02 1.61
N LEU A 97 -1.69 12.29 1.66
CA LEU A 97 -1.73 13.04 2.91
C LEU A 97 -2.75 12.47 3.92
N SER A 98 -3.84 11.82 3.46
CA SER A 98 -4.82 11.21 4.37
C SER A 98 -4.19 10.12 5.24
N ARG A 99 -3.19 9.38 4.73
CA ARG A 99 -2.41 8.41 5.49
C ARG A 99 -1.79 9.05 6.74
N ASP A 100 -1.09 10.16 6.56
CA ASP A 100 -0.42 10.85 7.66
C ASP A 100 -1.43 11.49 8.64
N MET A 101 -2.56 11.98 8.13
CA MET A 101 -3.62 12.54 8.97
C MET A 101 -4.31 11.46 9.82
N ILE A 102 -4.61 10.31 9.25
CA ILE A 102 -5.17 9.17 9.99
C ILE A 102 -4.20 8.72 11.08
N ALA A 103 -2.92 8.52 10.75
CA ALA A 103 -1.89 8.14 11.74
C ALA A 103 -1.79 9.16 12.88
N SER A 104 -1.86 10.45 12.56
CA SER A 104 -1.83 11.53 13.55
C SER A 104 -3.09 11.59 14.42
N MET A 105 -4.26 11.26 13.85
CA MET A 105 -5.49 11.19 14.66
C MET A 105 -5.47 10.04 15.65
N VAL A 106 -5.01 8.84 15.23
CA VAL A 106 -4.81 7.70 16.14
C VAL A 106 -3.84 8.09 17.27
N GLU A 107 -2.74 8.78 16.93
CA GLU A 107 -1.80 9.30 17.93
C GLU A 107 -2.46 10.24 18.92
N ILE A 108 -3.25 11.21 18.44
CA ILE A 108 -3.99 12.16 19.29
C ILE A 108 -4.94 11.41 20.23
N HIS A 109 -5.72 10.44 19.70
CA HIS A 109 -6.65 9.65 20.51
C HIS A 109 -5.91 8.86 21.60
N ALA A 110 -4.81 8.22 21.25
CA ALA A 110 -4.06 7.36 22.15
C ALA A 110 -3.29 8.13 23.25
N LEU A 111 -2.81 9.34 22.93
CA LEU A 111 -2.00 10.15 23.87
C LEU A 111 -2.84 11.12 24.70
N ALA A 112 -3.88 11.72 24.12
CA ALA A 112 -4.79 12.59 24.85
C ALA A 112 -5.64 11.79 25.87
N THR A 113 -5.96 10.54 25.54
CA THR A 113 -6.61 9.58 26.43
C THR A 113 -5.69 8.37 26.59
N PRO A 114 -4.78 8.35 27.58
CA PRO A 114 -3.75 7.32 27.66
C PRO A 114 -4.33 5.92 27.76
N PHE A 115 -4.11 5.12 26.70
CA PHE A 115 -4.49 3.72 26.62
C PHE A 115 -3.31 2.79 26.93
N ASP A 116 -3.62 1.58 27.40
CA ASP A 116 -2.61 0.55 27.73
C ASP A 116 -2.29 -0.35 26.51
N ALA A 117 -3.22 -0.43 25.57
CA ALA A 117 -3.10 -1.21 24.34
C ALA A 117 -4.05 -0.68 23.25
N MET A 118 -3.92 -1.14 22.02
CA MET A 118 -4.82 -0.77 20.93
C MET A 118 -5.10 -1.91 19.96
N VAL A 119 -6.31 -1.95 19.39
CA VAL A 119 -6.70 -2.83 18.30
C VAL A 119 -7.36 -1.99 17.20
N LEU A 120 -6.77 -2.02 16.00
CA LEU A 120 -7.11 -1.11 14.91
C LEU A 120 -7.59 -1.89 13.69
N THR A 121 -8.70 -1.46 13.05
CA THR A 121 -9.19 -2.10 11.82
C THR A 121 -9.26 -1.13 10.65
N SER A 122 -8.73 -1.55 9.50
CA SER A 122 -8.73 -0.79 8.25
C SER A 122 -8.59 -1.70 7.04
N ALA A 123 -9.01 -1.22 5.87
CA ALA A 123 -8.91 -1.97 4.62
C ALA A 123 -8.54 -1.12 3.39
N GLY A 124 -8.52 0.21 3.51
CA GLY A 124 -8.24 1.14 2.42
C GLY A 124 -6.75 1.31 2.10
N ASP A 125 -6.46 1.88 0.93
CA ASP A 125 -5.10 2.08 0.41
C ASP A 125 -4.20 2.90 1.33
N LYS A 126 -4.77 3.88 2.04
CA LYS A 126 -4.04 4.79 2.93
C LYS A 126 -4.29 4.47 4.40
N ALA A 127 -5.46 3.93 4.73
CA ALA A 127 -5.85 3.60 6.08
C ALA A 127 -5.00 2.46 6.69
N VAL A 128 -4.73 1.40 5.91
CA VAL A 128 -3.90 0.30 6.42
C VAL A 128 -2.50 0.78 6.76
N PRO A 129 -1.73 1.40 5.84
CA PRO A 129 -0.40 1.91 6.20
C PRO A 129 -0.45 2.98 7.29
N ALA A 130 -1.51 3.79 7.38
CA ALA A 130 -1.68 4.77 8.47
C ALA A 130 -1.77 4.11 9.84
N HIS A 131 -2.58 3.06 9.97
CA HIS A 131 -2.68 2.29 11.21
C HIS A 131 -1.36 1.60 11.57
N LEU A 132 -0.64 1.06 10.58
CA LEU A 132 0.68 0.45 10.82
C LEU A 132 1.72 1.51 11.24
N MET A 133 1.69 2.72 10.68
CA MET A 133 2.50 3.86 11.13
C MET A 133 2.16 4.24 12.58
N ALA A 134 0.88 4.35 12.91
CA ALA A 134 0.44 4.67 14.28
C ALA A 134 0.86 3.58 15.29
N ILE A 135 0.75 2.30 14.92
CA ILE A 135 1.23 1.17 15.73
C ILE A 135 2.73 1.28 15.99
N ALA A 136 3.52 1.54 14.95
CA ALA A 136 4.97 1.72 15.07
C ALA A 136 5.33 2.92 15.94
N ARG A 137 4.70 4.09 15.69
CA ARG A 137 4.94 5.36 16.38
C ARG A 137 4.61 5.30 17.87
N LEU A 138 3.45 4.76 18.22
CA LEU A 138 2.96 4.74 19.61
C LEU A 138 3.63 3.67 20.46
N ASN A 139 4.07 2.59 19.86
CA ASN A 139 4.78 1.49 20.51
C ASN A 139 4.12 0.96 21.79
N ILE A 140 2.78 0.92 21.83
CA ILE A 140 2.00 0.22 22.86
C ILE A 140 1.51 -1.12 22.30
N PRO A 141 1.21 -2.14 23.15
CA PRO A 141 0.71 -3.43 22.67
C PRO A 141 -0.42 -3.26 21.65
N ALA A 142 -0.29 -3.83 20.47
CA ALA A 142 -1.21 -3.56 19.37
C ALA A 142 -1.47 -4.78 18.49
N VAL A 143 -2.67 -4.85 17.90
CA VAL A 143 -3.04 -5.79 16.82
C VAL A 143 -3.76 -5.03 15.72
N HIS A 144 -3.34 -5.22 14.48
CA HIS A 144 -4.09 -4.75 13.32
C HIS A 144 -5.07 -5.83 12.83
N VAL A 145 -6.28 -5.41 12.48
CA VAL A 145 -7.34 -6.26 11.92
C VAL A 145 -7.58 -5.86 10.47
N PRO A 146 -7.10 -6.64 9.49
CA PRO A 146 -7.41 -6.38 8.09
C PRO A 146 -8.91 -6.45 7.83
N GLY A 147 -9.47 -5.43 7.16
CA GLY A 147 -10.91 -5.35 6.89
C GLY A 147 -11.39 -6.21 5.71
N GLY A 148 -10.48 -6.97 5.08
CA GLY A 148 -10.82 -7.99 4.08
C GLY A 148 -10.99 -7.48 2.66
N ALA A 149 -11.31 -8.41 1.76
CA ALA A 149 -11.44 -8.18 0.32
C ALA A 149 -12.89 -8.13 -0.13
N MET A 150 -13.14 -7.38 -1.19
CA MET A 150 -14.40 -7.39 -1.93
C MET A 150 -14.55 -8.72 -2.70
N GLY A 151 -15.76 -9.26 -2.76
CA GLY A 151 -16.07 -10.44 -3.54
C GLY A 151 -15.92 -10.22 -5.05
N ALA A 152 -15.60 -11.28 -5.81
CA ALA A 152 -15.46 -11.21 -7.26
C ALA A 152 -16.77 -10.82 -7.96
N GLY A 153 -16.66 -10.04 -9.01
CA GLY A 153 -17.77 -9.77 -9.92
C GLY A 153 -18.08 -10.95 -10.85
N PRO A 154 -19.05 -10.81 -11.76
CA PRO A 154 -19.45 -11.87 -12.69
C PRO A 154 -18.25 -12.43 -13.47
N CYS A 155 -18.16 -13.76 -13.58
CA CYS A 155 -17.08 -14.45 -14.27
C CYS A 155 -15.66 -14.07 -13.76
N MET A 156 -15.51 -13.81 -12.46
CA MET A 156 -14.27 -13.36 -11.83
C MET A 156 -13.75 -12.01 -12.35
N LYS A 157 -14.59 -11.23 -13.01
CA LYS A 157 -14.26 -9.87 -13.40
C LYS A 157 -14.22 -8.94 -12.19
N SER A 158 -13.52 -7.84 -12.32
CA SER A 158 -13.31 -6.85 -11.26
C SER A 158 -13.53 -5.43 -11.77
N ASN A 159 -13.57 -4.47 -10.88
CA ASN A 159 -13.75 -3.06 -11.25
C ASN A 159 -12.59 -2.49 -12.09
N GLU A 160 -11.42 -3.11 -12.08
CA GLU A 160 -10.30 -2.67 -12.95
C GLU A 160 -10.65 -2.79 -14.45
N GLU A 161 -11.53 -3.70 -14.81
CA GLU A 161 -11.94 -3.93 -16.20
C GLU A 161 -12.94 -2.86 -16.72
N LEU A 162 -13.52 -2.04 -15.83
CA LEU A 162 -14.44 -0.96 -16.22
C LEU A 162 -13.84 0.02 -17.22
N TRP A 163 -12.56 0.35 -17.05
CA TRP A 163 -11.89 1.29 -17.94
C TRP A 163 -11.74 0.71 -19.36
N HIS A 164 -11.29 -0.52 -19.46
CA HIS A 164 -11.20 -1.21 -20.75
C HIS A 164 -12.58 -1.30 -21.43
N MET A 165 -13.61 -1.67 -20.67
CA MET A 165 -14.97 -1.76 -21.18
C MET A 165 -15.55 -0.38 -21.56
N SER A 166 -15.15 0.71 -20.89
CA SER A 166 -15.56 2.05 -21.30
C SER A 166 -14.99 2.44 -22.67
N VAL A 167 -13.73 2.07 -22.94
CA VAL A 167 -13.11 2.27 -24.26
C VAL A 167 -13.78 1.41 -25.32
N GLU A 168 -14.12 0.14 -25.02
CA GLU A 168 -14.90 -0.72 -25.93
C GLU A 168 -16.27 -0.12 -26.25
N MET A 169 -16.94 0.46 -25.25
CA MET A 169 -18.22 1.14 -25.45
C MET A 169 -18.06 2.38 -26.37
N GLU A 170 -17.06 3.22 -26.16
CA GLU A 170 -16.78 4.37 -27.00
C GLU A 170 -16.43 3.98 -28.46
N ARG A 171 -15.77 2.85 -28.64
CA ARG A 171 -15.46 2.27 -29.96
C ARG A 171 -16.64 1.50 -30.58
N HIS A 172 -17.83 1.53 -29.98
CA HIS A 172 -19.03 0.81 -30.41
C HIS A 172 -18.87 -0.74 -30.48
N GLN A 173 -17.92 -1.28 -29.72
CA GLN A 173 -17.70 -2.73 -29.59
C GLN A 173 -18.59 -3.34 -28.48
N MET A 174 -19.16 -2.47 -27.63
CA MET A 174 -20.08 -2.81 -26.55
C MET A 174 -21.22 -1.80 -26.50
N THR A 175 -22.45 -2.24 -26.16
CA THR A 175 -23.57 -1.31 -25.97
C THR A 175 -23.48 -0.64 -24.58
N LYS A 176 -24.09 0.54 -24.46
CA LYS A 176 -24.20 1.25 -23.19
C LYS A 176 -24.93 0.43 -22.12
N GLU A 177 -25.96 -0.33 -22.52
CA GLU A 177 -26.73 -1.21 -21.62
C GLU A 177 -25.84 -2.33 -21.05
N GLN A 178 -24.99 -2.94 -21.88
CA GLN A 178 -24.04 -3.96 -21.44
C GLN A 178 -23.02 -3.38 -20.47
N PHE A 179 -22.47 -2.20 -20.76
CA PHE A 179 -21.53 -1.50 -19.87
C PHE A 179 -22.19 -1.20 -18.52
N LEU A 180 -23.40 -0.61 -18.51
CA LEU A 180 -24.11 -0.30 -17.27
C LEU A 180 -24.50 -1.55 -16.48
N ALA A 181 -24.83 -2.65 -17.14
CA ALA A 181 -25.10 -3.92 -16.47
C ALA A 181 -23.85 -4.45 -15.75
N PHE A 182 -22.69 -4.37 -16.40
CA PHE A 182 -21.43 -4.74 -15.78
C PHE A 182 -21.05 -3.81 -14.63
N GLN A 183 -21.14 -2.48 -14.82
CA GLN A 183 -20.86 -1.49 -13.79
C GLN A 183 -21.66 -1.74 -12.50
N ARG A 184 -22.93 -2.16 -12.60
CA ARG A 184 -23.77 -2.50 -11.45
C ARG A 184 -23.37 -3.79 -10.73
N ALA A 185 -22.71 -4.70 -11.43
CA ALA A 185 -22.41 -6.04 -10.94
C ALA A 185 -20.94 -6.27 -10.55
N CYS A 186 -20.01 -5.43 -11.02
CA CYS A 186 -18.58 -5.66 -10.85
C CYS A 186 -18.09 -5.51 -9.40
N CYS A 187 -18.79 -4.74 -8.57
CA CYS A 187 -18.49 -4.56 -7.15
C CYS A 187 -19.64 -5.11 -6.28
N PRO A 188 -19.75 -6.43 -6.09
CA PRO A 188 -20.94 -7.03 -5.48
C PRO A 188 -20.98 -6.89 -3.95
N THR A 189 -19.86 -6.59 -3.29
CA THR A 189 -19.75 -6.49 -1.83
C THR A 189 -18.88 -5.30 -1.42
N CYS A 190 -18.87 -4.97 -0.12
CA CYS A 190 -17.83 -4.12 0.49
C CYS A 190 -16.50 -4.85 0.59
N GLY A 191 -15.45 -4.15 1.03
CA GLY A 191 -14.08 -4.65 1.17
C GLY A 191 -13.09 -3.92 0.28
N ALA A 192 -11.79 -4.25 0.40
CA ALA A 192 -10.74 -3.76 -0.49
C ALA A 192 -10.95 -4.24 -1.92
N CYS A 193 -10.41 -3.51 -2.90
CA CYS A 193 -10.54 -3.86 -4.32
C CYS A 193 -10.17 -5.32 -4.62
N GLN A 194 -10.81 -5.89 -5.64
CA GLN A 194 -10.72 -7.30 -6.02
C GLN A 194 -9.39 -7.72 -6.66
N TYR A 195 -8.42 -6.81 -6.74
CA TYR A 195 -7.09 -7.04 -7.32
C TYR A 195 -5.99 -6.71 -6.30
N MET A 196 -4.77 -7.18 -6.55
CA MET A 196 -3.59 -6.96 -5.70
C MET A 196 -3.06 -5.51 -5.87
N GLY A 197 -3.97 -4.54 -5.67
CA GLY A 197 -3.67 -3.12 -5.55
C GLY A 197 -3.10 -2.78 -4.18
N THR A 198 -3.02 -1.48 -3.86
CA THR A 198 -2.38 -1.02 -2.62
C THR A 198 -3.13 -1.49 -1.37
N ALA A 199 -4.47 -1.41 -1.36
CA ALA A 199 -5.29 -1.86 -0.23
C ALA A 199 -5.06 -3.34 0.11
N ALA A 200 -5.17 -4.22 -0.90
CA ALA A 200 -4.95 -5.66 -0.72
C ALA A 200 -3.50 -5.97 -0.33
N THR A 201 -2.53 -5.34 -1.01
CA THR A 201 -1.11 -5.50 -0.69
C THR A 201 -0.80 -5.12 0.74
N MET A 202 -1.30 -3.98 1.24
CA MET A 202 -0.99 -3.53 2.59
C MET A 202 -1.67 -4.36 3.68
N GLN A 203 -2.83 -4.98 3.41
CA GLN A 203 -3.40 -5.98 4.30
C GLN A 203 -2.51 -7.24 4.40
N VAL A 204 -2.01 -7.74 3.25
CA VAL A 204 -1.03 -8.83 3.22
C VAL A 204 0.25 -8.47 3.97
N ILE A 205 0.77 -7.26 3.77
CA ILE A 205 1.97 -6.74 4.44
C ILE A 205 1.76 -6.65 5.96
N SER A 206 0.58 -6.23 6.42
CA SER A 206 0.26 -6.19 7.85
C SER A 206 0.42 -7.56 8.52
N GLU A 207 -0.02 -8.61 7.84
CA GLU A 207 0.14 -10.00 8.31
C GLU A 207 1.60 -10.46 8.20
N ALA A 208 2.28 -10.17 7.09
CA ALA A 208 3.67 -10.55 6.86
C ALA A 208 4.66 -9.87 7.82
N LEU A 209 4.38 -8.63 8.25
CA LEU A 209 5.09 -7.91 9.32
C LEU A 209 4.85 -8.53 10.71
N GLY A 210 3.90 -9.43 10.84
CA GLY A 210 3.50 -10.02 12.11
C GLY A 210 2.57 -9.14 12.96
N LEU A 211 1.95 -8.08 12.41
CA LEU A 211 1.03 -7.19 13.14
C LEU A 211 -0.45 -7.60 13.06
N ALA A 212 -0.81 -8.51 12.17
CA ALA A 212 -2.12 -9.13 12.09
C ALA A 212 -2.05 -10.62 12.43
N LEU A 213 -3.17 -11.20 12.83
CA LEU A 213 -3.23 -12.64 13.09
C LEU A 213 -3.03 -13.44 11.79
N PRO A 214 -2.40 -14.62 11.84
CA PRO A 214 -2.20 -15.45 10.67
C PRO A 214 -3.51 -15.77 9.95
N TRP A 215 -3.47 -15.71 8.61
CA TRP A 215 -4.57 -16.03 7.72
C TRP A 215 -5.79 -15.08 7.83
N THR A 216 -5.56 -13.84 8.27
CA THR A 216 -6.63 -12.83 8.36
C THR A 216 -6.61 -11.81 7.21
N ALA A 217 -5.49 -11.64 6.54
CA ALA A 217 -5.41 -10.75 5.38
C ALA A 217 -6.26 -11.27 4.22
N LEU A 218 -7.11 -10.38 3.68
CA LEU A 218 -7.98 -10.63 2.53
C LEU A 218 -9.07 -11.69 2.73
N ILE A 219 -9.47 -11.99 3.97
CA ILE A 219 -10.73 -12.70 4.21
C ILE A 219 -11.83 -11.93 3.44
N PRO A 220 -12.70 -12.56 2.64
CA PRO A 220 -13.79 -11.85 2.01
C PRO A 220 -14.63 -11.09 3.05
N ALA A 221 -14.82 -9.78 2.85
CA ALA A 221 -15.40 -8.88 3.86
C ALA A 221 -16.79 -9.29 4.35
N THR A 222 -17.51 -10.07 3.55
CA THR A 222 -18.84 -10.61 3.88
C THR A 222 -18.79 -12.02 4.49
N ASN A 223 -17.60 -12.64 4.60
CA ASN A 223 -17.45 -13.96 5.19
C ASN A 223 -17.51 -13.88 6.73
N ALA A 224 -18.16 -14.86 7.37
CA ALA A 224 -18.27 -14.91 8.83
C ALA A 224 -16.90 -14.98 9.55
N GLU A 225 -15.87 -15.52 8.90
CA GLU A 225 -14.53 -15.66 9.46
C GLU A 225 -13.90 -14.30 9.80
N ILE A 226 -14.22 -13.23 9.05
CA ILE A 226 -13.67 -11.90 9.34
C ILE A 226 -14.11 -11.38 10.73
N ARG A 227 -15.37 -11.65 11.12
CA ARG A 227 -15.89 -11.27 12.45
C ARG A 227 -15.23 -12.10 13.55
N LYS A 228 -14.99 -13.39 13.31
CA LYS A 228 -14.27 -14.26 14.26
C LYS A 228 -12.81 -13.79 14.42
N ALA A 229 -12.15 -13.42 13.34
CA ALA A 229 -10.79 -12.86 13.34
C ALA A 229 -10.72 -11.54 14.13
N ALA A 230 -11.68 -10.64 13.93
CA ALA A 230 -11.76 -9.37 14.68
C ALA A 230 -11.92 -9.62 16.18
N ARG A 231 -12.79 -10.56 16.59
CA ARG A 231 -12.95 -10.94 18.00
C ARG A 231 -11.67 -11.56 18.56
N ALA A 232 -11.02 -12.45 17.81
CA ALA A 232 -9.76 -13.05 18.22
C ALA A 232 -8.64 -12.01 18.39
N ALA A 233 -8.60 -10.97 17.54
CA ALA A 233 -7.66 -9.87 17.67
C ALA A 233 -7.90 -9.05 18.95
N GLY A 234 -9.17 -8.79 19.31
CA GLY A 234 -9.53 -8.16 20.59
C GLY A 234 -9.10 -8.99 21.80
N GLN A 235 -9.18 -10.33 21.71
CA GLN A 235 -8.65 -11.21 22.74
C GLN A 235 -7.12 -11.21 22.78
N GLN A 236 -6.47 -11.17 21.61
CA GLN A 236 -5.02 -11.27 21.49
C GLN A 236 -4.31 -10.01 21.99
N VAL A 237 -4.86 -8.80 21.74
CA VAL A 237 -4.26 -7.56 22.23
C VAL A 237 -4.16 -7.54 23.76
N MET A 238 -5.12 -8.15 24.45
CA MET A 238 -5.09 -8.29 25.92
C MET A 238 -3.94 -9.18 26.38
N LYS A 239 -3.68 -10.29 25.67
CA LYS A 239 -2.54 -11.18 25.97
C LYS A 239 -1.21 -10.46 25.73
N LEU A 240 -1.10 -9.67 24.65
CA LEU A 240 0.09 -8.87 24.39
C LEU A 240 0.32 -7.84 25.50
N ALA A 241 -0.74 -7.13 25.95
CA ALA A 241 -0.64 -6.16 27.03
C ALA A 241 -0.18 -6.80 28.34
N GLN A 242 -0.69 -8.00 28.67
CA GLN A 242 -0.29 -8.78 29.86
C GLN A 242 1.15 -9.29 29.77
N ALA A 243 1.59 -9.69 28.57
CA ALA A 243 2.95 -10.18 28.31
C ALA A 243 3.98 -9.05 28.14
N GLY A 244 3.54 -7.79 28.02
CA GLY A 244 4.41 -6.64 27.72
C GLY A 244 5.02 -6.67 26.32
N ILE A 245 4.40 -7.38 25.37
CA ILE A 245 4.86 -7.44 23.98
C ILE A 245 4.36 -6.19 23.25
N ARG A 246 5.30 -5.44 22.68
CA ARG A 246 5.09 -4.17 21.99
C ARG A 246 5.53 -4.25 20.52
N PRO A 247 5.13 -3.30 19.68
CA PRO A 247 5.57 -3.22 18.28
C PRO A 247 7.08 -3.28 18.09
N GLU A 248 7.89 -2.66 18.94
CA GLU A 248 9.37 -2.74 18.88
C GLU A 248 9.95 -4.16 18.95
N HIS A 249 9.22 -5.10 19.59
CA HIS A 249 9.64 -6.51 19.64
C HIS A 249 9.27 -7.29 18.37
N ILE A 250 8.31 -6.77 17.57
CA ILE A 250 7.76 -7.40 16.37
C ILE A 250 8.34 -6.75 15.10
N LEU A 251 8.33 -5.41 15.04
CA LEU A 251 8.78 -4.63 13.90
C LEU A 251 10.31 -4.52 13.92
N THR A 252 10.99 -5.63 13.68
CA THR A 252 12.45 -5.70 13.52
C THR A 252 12.85 -5.61 12.06
N LYS A 253 14.13 -5.45 11.78
CA LYS A 253 14.65 -5.47 10.40
C LYS A 253 14.25 -6.76 9.68
N GLU A 254 14.32 -7.89 10.36
CA GLU A 254 13.94 -9.21 9.87
C GLU A 254 12.45 -9.29 9.51
N ALA A 255 11.58 -8.67 10.30
CA ALA A 255 10.15 -8.60 9.99
C ALA A 255 9.88 -7.77 8.72
N PHE A 256 10.58 -6.66 8.53
CA PHE A 256 10.48 -5.87 7.30
C PHE A 256 11.04 -6.63 6.10
N GLU A 257 12.14 -7.34 6.22
CA GLU A 257 12.68 -8.20 5.16
C GLU A 257 11.70 -9.31 4.79
N ASN A 258 11.08 -9.99 5.77
CA ASN A 258 9.99 -10.96 5.53
C ASN A 258 8.82 -10.31 4.76
N ALA A 259 8.40 -9.11 5.15
CA ALA A 259 7.32 -8.40 4.47
C ALA A 259 7.68 -8.06 3.01
N ILE A 260 8.92 -7.66 2.73
CA ILE A 260 9.40 -7.39 1.36
C ILE A 260 9.48 -8.70 0.53
N MET A 261 9.88 -9.81 1.15
CA MET A 261 9.87 -11.14 0.50
C MET A 261 8.45 -11.56 0.11
N VAL A 262 7.49 -11.41 1.01
CA VAL A 262 6.08 -11.68 0.74
C VAL A 262 5.53 -10.73 -0.32
N HIS A 263 5.87 -9.42 -0.25
CA HIS A 263 5.52 -8.44 -1.28
C HIS A 263 5.98 -8.86 -2.67
N SER A 264 7.21 -9.37 -2.77
CA SER A 264 7.76 -9.92 -4.01
C SER A 264 6.93 -11.10 -4.52
N ALA A 265 6.67 -12.08 -3.65
CA ALA A 265 5.98 -13.32 -4.00
C ALA A 265 4.53 -13.13 -4.44
N ILE A 266 3.84 -12.11 -3.91
CA ILE A 266 2.45 -11.80 -4.28
C ILE A 266 2.31 -10.88 -5.50
N GLY A 267 3.40 -10.35 -6.04
CA GLY A 267 3.33 -9.34 -7.10
C GLY A 267 2.70 -8.02 -6.65
N GLY A 268 3.01 -7.58 -5.42
CA GLY A 268 2.38 -6.47 -4.74
C GLY A 268 2.48 -5.11 -5.43
N SER A 269 1.70 -4.16 -4.95
CA SER A 269 1.66 -2.77 -5.44
C SER A 269 2.96 -2.02 -5.16
N LEU A 270 3.42 -1.19 -6.11
CA LEU A 270 4.58 -0.30 -5.92
C LEU A 270 4.42 0.65 -4.72
N ASN A 271 3.19 1.04 -4.41
CA ASN A 271 2.92 1.95 -3.30
C ASN A 271 3.37 1.39 -1.94
N ALA A 272 3.45 0.06 -1.81
CA ALA A 272 3.95 -0.59 -0.60
C ALA A 272 5.42 -0.25 -0.28
N VAL A 273 6.25 0.05 -1.29
CA VAL A 273 7.65 0.50 -1.08
C VAL A 273 7.67 1.75 -0.22
N MET A 274 6.95 2.78 -0.65
CA MET A 274 6.85 4.05 0.07
C MET A 274 6.22 3.86 1.46
N HIS A 275 5.17 3.03 1.55
CA HIS A 275 4.50 2.80 2.82
C HIS A 275 5.35 2.02 3.82
N LEU A 276 6.08 0.99 3.39
CA LEU A 276 7.00 0.24 4.26
C LEU A 276 8.15 1.12 4.76
N ILE A 277 8.71 1.99 3.91
CA ILE A 277 9.73 2.96 4.31
C ILE A 277 9.17 3.92 5.37
N ALA A 278 7.93 4.42 5.19
CA ALA A 278 7.29 5.30 6.17
C ALA A 278 7.05 4.59 7.52
N ILE A 279 6.54 3.35 7.50
CA ILE A 279 6.29 2.55 8.71
C ILE A 279 7.60 2.25 9.45
N ALA A 280 8.65 1.84 8.73
CA ALA A 280 9.96 1.53 9.30
C ALA A 280 10.59 2.76 9.98
N LYS A 281 10.44 3.93 9.36
CA LYS A 281 10.93 5.20 9.90
C LYS A 281 10.29 5.57 11.24
N GLU A 282 8.99 5.23 11.43
CA GLU A 282 8.29 5.51 12.70
C GLU A 282 8.89 4.76 13.90
N ILE A 283 9.58 3.64 13.65
CA ILE A 283 10.25 2.84 14.68
C ILE A 283 11.79 2.90 14.59
N GLY A 284 12.32 3.88 13.85
CA GLY A 284 13.76 4.12 13.74
C GLY A 284 14.53 3.15 12.85
N ILE A 285 13.83 2.36 11.99
CA ILE A 285 14.45 1.44 11.03
C ILE A 285 14.58 2.14 9.67
N THR A 286 15.77 2.08 9.07
CA THR A 286 16.02 2.60 7.74
C THR A 286 15.89 1.49 6.70
N LEU A 287 15.00 1.66 5.75
CA LEU A 287 14.87 0.84 4.55
C LEU A 287 15.30 1.64 3.32
N SER A 288 16.14 1.06 2.48
CA SER A 288 16.53 1.68 1.21
C SER A 288 15.76 1.06 0.03
N PRO A 289 15.48 1.81 -1.03
CA PRO A 289 14.90 1.26 -2.26
C PRO A 289 15.72 0.11 -2.84
N GLN A 290 17.05 0.15 -2.69
CA GLN A 290 17.95 -0.90 -3.15
C GLN A 290 17.66 -2.25 -2.48
N GLN A 291 17.36 -2.28 -1.17
CA GLN A 291 17.00 -3.53 -0.48
C GLN A 291 15.76 -4.19 -1.09
N PHE A 292 14.79 -3.40 -1.55
CA PHE A 292 13.63 -3.94 -2.27
C PHE A 292 14.05 -4.61 -3.59
N ASP A 293 14.87 -3.95 -4.43
CA ASP A 293 15.33 -4.56 -5.68
C ASP A 293 16.14 -5.84 -5.44
N GLU A 294 17.04 -5.84 -4.46
CA GLU A 294 17.86 -7.00 -4.10
C GLU A 294 17.03 -8.21 -3.65
N ILE A 295 15.98 -7.99 -2.86
CA ILE A 295 15.06 -9.04 -2.42
C ILE A 295 14.21 -9.51 -3.59
N HIS A 296 13.67 -8.59 -4.41
CA HIS A 296 12.86 -8.92 -5.57
C HIS A 296 13.62 -9.70 -6.67
N ARG A 297 14.94 -9.54 -6.75
CA ARG A 297 15.78 -10.39 -7.62
C ARG A 297 15.85 -11.85 -7.17
N LYS A 298 15.67 -12.11 -5.87
CA LYS A 298 15.83 -13.44 -5.27
C LYS A 298 14.49 -14.16 -5.09
N ILE A 299 13.43 -13.43 -4.78
CA ILE A 299 12.12 -14.00 -4.48
C ILE A 299 11.20 -13.87 -5.68
N PRO A 300 10.81 -15.00 -6.31
CA PRO A 300 9.99 -15.01 -7.51
C PRO A 300 8.52 -14.65 -7.21
N VAL A 301 7.77 -14.28 -8.26
CA VAL A 301 6.30 -14.15 -8.14
C VAL A 301 5.64 -15.51 -8.16
N LEU A 302 4.84 -15.79 -7.12
CA LEU A 302 4.12 -17.05 -6.95
C LEU A 302 2.61 -16.91 -7.13
N VAL A 303 2.05 -15.71 -6.94
CA VAL A 303 0.60 -15.51 -6.85
C VAL A 303 0.04 -14.96 -8.15
N ASP A 304 -0.93 -15.66 -8.74
CA ASP A 304 -1.58 -15.31 -10.01
C ASP A 304 -2.86 -14.49 -9.76
N THR A 305 -2.69 -13.32 -9.14
CA THR A 305 -3.80 -12.40 -8.88
C THR A 305 -3.77 -11.18 -9.81
N LYS A 306 -4.94 -10.63 -10.14
CA LYS A 306 -5.05 -9.31 -10.80
C LYS A 306 -4.28 -8.25 -9.97
N THR A 307 -3.66 -7.23 -10.54
CA THR A 307 -3.79 -6.72 -11.91
C THR A 307 -2.96 -7.48 -12.98
N ALA A 308 -1.83 -8.04 -12.60
CA ALA A 308 -0.90 -8.65 -13.55
C ALA A 308 -1.14 -10.15 -13.76
N GLY A 309 -2.02 -10.75 -12.96
CA GLY A 309 -2.45 -12.14 -13.05
C GLY A 309 -3.95 -12.25 -13.37
N LYS A 310 -4.51 -13.43 -13.12
CA LYS A 310 -5.85 -13.82 -13.60
C LYS A 310 -6.95 -13.67 -12.55
N TYR A 311 -6.65 -13.91 -11.27
CA TYR A 311 -7.67 -14.19 -10.27
C TYR A 311 -7.93 -13.01 -9.34
N PRO A 312 -9.19 -12.78 -8.90
CA PRO A 312 -9.51 -11.83 -7.85
C PRO A 312 -8.89 -12.21 -6.50
N THR A 313 -8.67 -11.22 -5.64
CA THR A 313 -7.98 -11.37 -4.36
C THR A 313 -8.68 -12.29 -3.35
N GLU A 314 -10.00 -12.46 -3.43
CA GLU A 314 -10.68 -13.43 -2.57
C GLU A 314 -10.20 -14.88 -2.83
N LEU A 315 -9.86 -15.22 -4.09
CA LEU A 315 -9.33 -16.53 -4.44
C LEU A 315 -7.93 -16.78 -3.86
N PHE A 316 -7.17 -15.72 -3.64
CA PHE A 316 -5.89 -15.81 -2.92
C PHE A 316 -6.11 -16.30 -1.48
N TRP A 317 -7.11 -15.75 -0.79
CA TRP A 317 -7.42 -16.21 0.57
C TRP A 317 -7.92 -17.66 0.58
N TYR A 318 -8.82 -18.04 -0.34
CA TYR A 318 -9.27 -19.43 -0.49
C TYR A 318 -8.11 -20.39 -0.79
N ALA A 319 -7.10 -19.95 -1.51
CA ALA A 319 -5.90 -20.73 -1.83
C ALA A 319 -4.93 -20.90 -0.63
N GLY A 320 -5.22 -20.28 0.51
CA GLY A 320 -4.41 -20.38 1.73
C GLY A 320 -3.75 -19.07 2.18
N GLY A 321 -3.88 -18.00 1.40
CA GLY A 321 -3.47 -16.64 1.78
C GLY A 321 -1.99 -16.49 2.09
N VAL A 322 -1.68 -15.52 2.97
CA VAL A 322 -0.30 -15.16 3.35
C VAL A 322 0.47 -16.35 3.95
N PRO A 323 -0.09 -17.14 4.90
CA PRO A 323 0.69 -18.24 5.48
C PRO A 323 1.11 -19.28 4.46
N PHE A 324 0.30 -19.50 3.40
CA PHE A 324 0.67 -20.47 2.37
C PHE A 324 1.79 -19.94 1.46
N VAL A 325 1.80 -18.66 1.15
CA VAL A 325 2.92 -18.02 0.44
C VAL A 325 4.17 -18.05 1.29
N MET A 326 4.08 -17.71 2.58
CA MET A 326 5.22 -17.76 3.49
C MET A 326 5.77 -19.19 3.65
N ASP A 327 4.90 -20.20 3.65
CA ASP A 327 5.30 -21.61 3.69
C ASP A 327 6.09 -22.01 2.42
N GLU A 328 5.69 -21.52 1.25
CA GLU A 328 6.40 -21.77 -0.03
C GLU A 328 7.80 -21.14 -0.07
N ILE A 329 7.96 -19.97 0.52
CA ILE A 329 9.24 -19.24 0.52
C ILE A 329 9.98 -19.34 1.88
N GLN A 330 9.63 -20.28 2.75
CA GLN A 330 10.13 -20.37 4.12
C GLN A 330 11.66 -20.44 4.23
N GLU A 331 12.34 -21.00 3.24
CA GLU A 331 13.80 -21.10 3.20
C GLU A 331 14.51 -19.73 3.12
N PHE A 332 13.80 -18.68 2.72
CA PHE A 332 14.31 -17.31 2.65
C PHE A 332 13.91 -16.49 3.88
N LEU A 333 12.87 -16.88 4.62
CA LEU A 333 12.28 -16.09 5.68
C LEU A 333 13.10 -16.15 6.98
N HIS A 334 13.07 -15.08 7.73
CA HIS A 334 13.51 -15.01 9.12
C HIS A 334 12.44 -15.65 10.01
N LEU A 335 12.54 -16.95 10.22
CA LEU A 335 11.51 -17.75 10.93
C LEU A 335 11.42 -17.45 12.42
N ASP A 336 12.46 -16.86 13.02
CA ASP A 336 12.52 -16.48 14.43
C ASP A 336 11.89 -15.12 14.73
N ALA A 337 11.47 -14.37 13.70
CA ALA A 337 10.79 -13.08 13.87
C ALA A 337 9.49 -13.26 14.67
N LEU A 338 9.32 -12.46 15.74
CA LEU A 338 8.14 -12.48 16.60
C LEU A 338 6.93 -11.86 15.91
N THR A 339 5.72 -12.33 16.28
CA THR A 339 4.46 -11.81 15.75
C THR A 339 3.49 -11.47 16.89
N VAL A 340 2.36 -10.83 16.55
CA VAL A 340 1.27 -10.54 17.51
C VAL A 340 0.65 -11.79 18.14
N THR A 341 0.90 -12.99 17.65
CA THR A 341 0.47 -14.22 18.34
C THR A 341 1.26 -14.48 19.62
N GLY A 342 2.36 -13.78 19.86
CA GLY A 342 3.35 -14.05 20.89
C GLY A 342 4.27 -15.21 20.53
N ARG A 343 4.21 -15.68 19.29
CA ARG A 343 5.02 -16.76 18.72
C ARG A 343 5.81 -16.25 17.52
N THR A 344 6.81 -17.02 17.11
CA THR A 344 7.60 -16.73 15.92
C THR A 344 6.85 -17.05 14.63
N VAL A 345 7.34 -16.53 13.51
CA VAL A 345 6.85 -16.87 12.15
C VAL A 345 6.90 -18.39 11.94
N GLY A 346 8.01 -19.04 12.27
CA GLY A 346 8.17 -20.49 12.09
C GLY A 346 7.17 -21.31 12.90
N GLU A 347 6.89 -20.93 14.14
CA GLU A 347 5.89 -21.58 14.99
C GLU A 347 4.48 -21.42 14.44
N ASN A 348 4.13 -20.22 13.95
CA ASN A 348 2.85 -19.96 13.31
C ASN A 348 2.66 -20.78 12.02
N LEU A 349 3.67 -20.88 11.17
CA LEU A 349 3.62 -21.70 9.95
C LEU A 349 3.44 -23.19 10.29
N LYS A 350 4.11 -23.68 11.32
CA LYS A 350 3.95 -25.07 11.79
C LYS A 350 2.52 -25.36 12.25
N GLU A 351 1.90 -24.44 13.01
CA GLU A 351 0.51 -24.56 13.44
C GLU A 351 -0.45 -24.50 12.24
N MET A 352 -0.23 -23.57 11.31
CA MET A 352 -1.07 -23.41 10.12
C MET A 352 -1.08 -24.64 9.20
N ARG A 353 -0.01 -25.43 9.15
CA ARG A 353 0.03 -26.69 8.37
C ARG A 353 -0.97 -27.73 8.85
N THR A 354 -1.31 -27.72 10.13
CA THR A 354 -2.26 -28.65 10.77
C THR A 354 -3.67 -28.06 10.93
N ASN A 355 -3.89 -26.82 10.52
CA ASN A 355 -5.16 -26.14 10.71
C ASN A 355 -6.21 -26.62 9.69
N GLU A 356 -7.31 -27.19 10.18
CA GLU A 356 -8.42 -27.68 9.33
C GLU A 356 -9.12 -26.59 8.54
N MET A 357 -9.13 -25.35 9.04
CA MET A 357 -9.71 -24.20 8.33
C MET A 357 -9.05 -23.95 6.96
N ARG A 358 -7.80 -24.33 6.82
CA ARG A 358 -7.08 -24.32 5.54
C ARG A 358 -7.78 -25.18 4.49
N ASN A 359 -8.25 -26.36 4.86
CA ASN A 359 -8.97 -27.28 3.98
C ASN A 359 -10.38 -26.76 3.69
N TYR A 360 -11.02 -26.16 4.69
CA TYR A 360 -12.33 -25.53 4.52
C TYR A 360 -12.31 -24.41 3.47
N ALA A 361 -11.35 -23.48 3.53
CA ALA A 361 -11.25 -22.40 2.55
C ALA A 361 -10.98 -22.93 1.13
N GLU A 362 -10.14 -23.97 0.99
CA GLU A 362 -9.86 -24.57 -0.32
C GLU A 362 -11.10 -25.15 -1.00
N MET A 363 -12.11 -25.60 -0.23
CA MET A 363 -13.37 -26.08 -0.80
C MET A 363 -14.09 -25.02 -1.63
N PHE A 364 -13.94 -23.72 -1.32
CA PHE A 364 -14.53 -22.64 -2.11
C PHE A 364 -13.93 -22.51 -3.51
N LEU A 365 -12.67 -22.95 -3.72
CA LEU A 365 -12.06 -22.95 -5.05
C LEU A 365 -12.76 -23.89 -6.03
N ALA A 366 -13.41 -24.94 -5.54
CA ALA A 366 -14.18 -25.84 -6.36
C ALA A 366 -15.34 -25.13 -7.11
N ASN A 367 -15.91 -24.07 -6.53
CA ASN A 367 -16.94 -23.25 -7.18
C ASN A 367 -16.43 -22.60 -8.46
N TYR A 368 -15.12 -22.40 -8.57
CA TYR A 368 -14.44 -21.79 -9.71
C TYR A 368 -13.72 -22.84 -10.58
N LYS A 369 -13.85 -24.12 -10.26
CA LYS A 369 -13.12 -25.24 -10.90
C LYS A 369 -11.61 -25.08 -10.80
N LEU A 370 -11.13 -24.57 -9.67
CA LEU A 370 -9.73 -24.30 -9.37
C LEU A 370 -9.27 -25.13 -8.17
N ASN A 371 -7.98 -25.32 -8.08
CA ASN A 371 -7.28 -25.79 -6.91
C ASN A 371 -6.26 -24.73 -6.43
N ARG A 372 -5.70 -24.92 -5.25
CA ARG A 372 -4.73 -23.97 -4.65
C ARG A 372 -3.57 -23.62 -5.59
N ARG A 373 -3.06 -24.61 -6.31
CA ARG A 373 -1.89 -24.45 -7.19
C ARG A 373 -2.16 -23.69 -8.48
N ASP A 374 -3.41 -23.47 -8.81
CA ASP A 374 -3.80 -22.58 -9.92
C ASP A 374 -3.65 -21.11 -9.53
N VAL A 375 -3.74 -20.78 -8.23
CA VAL A 375 -3.67 -19.42 -7.69
C VAL A 375 -2.31 -19.11 -7.07
N ILE A 376 -1.75 -20.07 -6.30
CA ILE A 376 -0.43 -19.93 -5.64
C ILE A 376 0.50 -21.02 -6.16
N TYR A 377 1.43 -20.63 -7.01
CA TYR A 377 2.40 -21.50 -7.66
C TYR A 377 3.46 -21.98 -6.67
N PRO A 378 4.00 -23.19 -6.85
CA PRO A 378 5.10 -23.65 -6.00
C PRO A 378 6.40 -22.91 -6.34
N LEU A 379 7.25 -22.70 -5.35
CA LEU A 379 8.55 -22.05 -5.48
C LEU A 379 9.41 -22.66 -6.60
N ARG A 380 9.40 -24.00 -6.75
CA ARG A 380 10.13 -24.72 -7.80
C ARG A 380 9.64 -24.47 -9.23
N LYS A 381 8.43 -23.93 -9.38
CA LYS A 381 7.82 -23.58 -10.68
C LYS A 381 7.02 -22.30 -10.50
N PRO A 382 7.68 -21.16 -10.30
CA PRO A 382 7.02 -19.89 -10.03
C PRO A 382 6.30 -19.35 -11.27
N LEU A 383 5.39 -18.40 -11.05
CA LEU A 383 4.71 -17.68 -12.13
C LEU A 383 5.69 -16.81 -12.93
N LYS A 384 6.64 -16.14 -12.22
CA LYS A 384 7.78 -15.42 -12.81
C LYS A 384 9.03 -15.71 -11.98
N GLN A 385 10.18 -15.73 -12.59
CA GLN A 385 11.46 -16.12 -11.97
C GLN A 385 12.02 -15.06 -10.99
N GLU A 386 11.67 -13.80 -11.17
CA GLU A 386 12.02 -12.68 -10.29
C GLU A 386 10.75 -12.03 -9.76
N GLY A 387 10.88 -11.20 -8.72
CA GLY A 387 9.81 -10.40 -8.15
C GLY A 387 9.27 -9.32 -9.08
N SER A 388 8.16 -8.72 -8.64
CA SER A 388 7.37 -7.81 -9.46
C SER A 388 7.97 -6.41 -9.63
N LEU A 389 8.93 -6.01 -8.81
CA LEU A 389 9.48 -4.65 -8.74
C LEU A 389 10.93 -4.61 -9.22
N ALA A 390 11.30 -3.50 -9.85
CA ALA A 390 12.67 -3.10 -10.09
C ALA A 390 12.90 -1.66 -9.65
N VAL A 391 14.10 -1.37 -9.12
CA VAL A 391 14.55 -0.01 -8.85
C VAL A 391 15.59 0.36 -9.90
N LEU A 392 15.35 1.47 -10.60
CA LEU A 392 16.20 1.97 -11.68
C LEU A 392 17.02 3.15 -11.18
N TYR A 393 18.27 3.23 -11.61
CA TYR A 393 19.18 4.34 -11.33
C TYR A 393 19.77 4.89 -12.63
N GLY A 394 20.15 6.15 -12.63
CA GLY A 394 20.80 6.79 -13.79
C GLY A 394 20.90 8.29 -13.63
N ASN A 395 21.33 8.97 -14.69
CA ASN A 395 21.43 10.42 -14.67
C ASN A 395 20.07 11.11 -14.54
N LEU A 396 18.97 10.43 -14.94
CA LEU A 396 17.61 10.94 -14.78
C LEU A 396 17.07 10.70 -13.36
N ALA A 397 17.48 9.64 -12.68
CA ALA A 397 17.04 9.27 -11.34
C ALA A 397 18.24 8.81 -10.46
N PRO A 398 19.13 9.71 -10.03
CA PRO A 398 20.29 9.35 -9.24
C PRO A 398 19.94 8.80 -7.84
N GLU A 399 18.81 9.17 -7.26
CA GLU A 399 18.31 8.63 -5.98
C GLU A 399 17.44 7.39 -6.18
N GLY A 400 17.14 7.04 -7.42
CA GLY A 400 16.34 5.88 -7.81
C GLY A 400 14.97 6.25 -8.39
N ALA A 401 14.37 5.27 -9.04
CA ALA A 401 13.00 5.26 -9.54
C ALA A 401 12.46 3.84 -9.47
N THR A 402 11.15 3.66 -9.42
CA THR A 402 10.53 2.33 -9.28
C THR A 402 9.66 1.98 -10.46
N ILE A 403 9.64 0.69 -10.82
CA ILE A 403 8.77 0.17 -11.87
C ILE A 403 8.21 -1.20 -11.49
N LYS A 404 6.93 -1.46 -11.84
CA LYS A 404 6.32 -2.78 -11.70
C LYS A 404 6.72 -3.65 -12.91
N LYS A 405 7.91 -4.24 -12.83
CA LYS A 405 8.51 -5.07 -13.89
C LYS A 405 7.57 -6.17 -14.41
N PHE A 406 6.80 -6.79 -13.51
CA PHE A 406 5.87 -7.86 -13.86
C PHE A 406 4.73 -7.40 -14.80
N ALA A 407 4.37 -6.13 -14.77
CA ALA A 407 3.31 -5.55 -15.61
C ALA A 407 3.81 -5.02 -16.96
N VAL A 408 5.10 -5.15 -17.26
CA VAL A 408 5.74 -4.67 -18.51
C VAL A 408 5.89 -5.82 -19.50
N ALA A 409 5.42 -5.61 -20.72
CA ALA A 409 5.58 -6.56 -21.81
C ALA A 409 7.08 -6.80 -22.14
N ASP A 410 7.41 -8.00 -22.63
CA ASP A 410 8.81 -8.39 -22.84
C ASP A 410 9.52 -7.51 -23.89
N ASP A 411 8.80 -7.01 -24.88
CA ASP A 411 9.29 -6.10 -25.92
C ASP A 411 9.49 -4.66 -25.42
N MET A 412 8.95 -4.32 -24.25
CA MET A 412 9.09 -3.00 -23.62
C MET A 412 10.03 -2.99 -22.40
N GLN A 413 10.76 -4.08 -22.15
CA GLN A 413 11.75 -4.13 -21.06
C GLN A 413 12.93 -3.16 -21.28
N VAL A 414 13.22 -2.81 -22.54
CA VAL A 414 14.16 -1.76 -22.93
C VAL A 414 13.47 -0.85 -23.93
N HIS A 415 13.31 0.42 -23.60
CA HIS A 415 12.71 1.42 -24.48
C HIS A 415 13.56 2.68 -24.53
N THR A 416 13.75 3.22 -25.73
CA THR A 416 14.43 4.51 -25.97
C THR A 416 13.56 5.35 -26.89
N GLY A 417 13.29 6.57 -26.50
CA GLY A 417 12.46 7.47 -27.30
C GLY A 417 12.62 8.95 -26.98
N PRO A 418 12.09 9.82 -27.84
CA PRO A 418 12.05 11.24 -27.58
C PRO A 418 11.06 11.57 -26.47
N ALA A 419 11.47 12.41 -25.55
CA ALA A 419 10.62 12.89 -24.47
C ALA A 419 9.47 13.76 -24.98
N ARG A 420 8.28 13.54 -24.41
CA ARG A 420 7.13 14.44 -24.48
C ARG A 420 6.81 14.90 -23.06
N VAL A 421 7.05 16.17 -22.76
CA VAL A 421 7.11 16.71 -21.39
C VAL A 421 5.83 17.46 -21.04
N PHE A 422 5.28 17.13 -19.87
CA PHE A 422 4.07 17.75 -19.32
C PHE A 422 4.27 18.06 -17.83
N ASP A 423 3.68 19.17 -17.37
CA ASP A 423 3.74 19.59 -15.97
C ASP A 423 2.56 19.07 -15.12
N SER A 424 1.63 18.34 -15.75
CA SER A 424 0.53 17.65 -15.07
C SER A 424 0.03 16.46 -15.89
N GLU A 425 -0.63 15.48 -15.22
CA GLU A 425 -1.29 14.39 -15.91
C GLU A 425 -2.35 14.88 -16.90
N ARG A 426 -3.09 15.94 -16.52
CA ARG A 426 -4.14 16.52 -17.38
C ARG A 426 -3.60 17.02 -18.71
N GLU A 427 -2.46 17.72 -18.70
CA GLU A 427 -1.81 18.16 -19.95
C GLU A 427 -1.44 16.98 -20.84
N GLY A 428 -0.92 15.89 -20.25
CA GLY A 428 -0.61 14.64 -20.97
C GLY A 428 -1.86 14.00 -21.57
N VAL A 429 -2.95 13.91 -20.81
CA VAL A 429 -4.25 13.39 -21.29
C VAL A 429 -4.81 14.25 -22.43
N ASP A 430 -4.79 15.57 -22.27
CA ASP A 430 -5.24 16.50 -23.31
C ASP A 430 -4.41 16.35 -24.60
N ALA A 431 -3.09 16.13 -24.47
CA ALA A 431 -2.20 15.88 -25.61
C ALA A 431 -2.51 14.53 -26.29
N TYR A 432 -2.83 13.48 -25.51
CA TYR A 432 -3.28 12.20 -26.06
C TYR A 432 -4.58 12.35 -26.88
N ILE A 433 -5.56 13.05 -26.33
CA ILE A 433 -6.85 13.29 -27.00
C ILE A 433 -6.65 14.07 -28.32
N ARG A 434 -5.71 15.01 -28.39
CA ARG A 434 -5.38 15.72 -29.62
C ARG A 434 -4.58 14.90 -30.64
N GLY A 435 -4.08 13.71 -30.25
CA GLY A 435 -3.20 12.89 -31.10
C GLY A 435 -1.76 13.40 -31.17
N ASP A 436 -1.31 14.16 -30.17
CA ASP A 436 0.06 14.70 -30.09
C ASP A 436 1.08 13.67 -29.60
N ILE A 437 0.62 12.58 -28.94
CA ILE A 437 1.45 11.46 -28.48
C ILE A 437 1.65 10.49 -29.65
N ARG A 438 2.89 10.13 -29.92
CA ARG A 438 3.26 9.27 -31.05
C ARG A 438 3.87 7.94 -30.58
N PRO A 439 3.71 6.85 -31.36
CA PRO A 439 4.46 5.63 -31.11
C PRO A 439 5.97 5.91 -31.00
N GLY A 440 6.61 5.40 -29.98
CA GLY A 440 8.03 5.62 -29.70
C GLY A 440 8.33 6.73 -28.70
N ASP A 441 7.34 7.55 -28.31
CA ASP A 441 7.56 8.62 -27.33
C ASP A 441 7.85 8.07 -25.93
N VAL A 442 8.62 8.81 -25.15
CA VAL A 442 8.70 8.70 -23.68
C VAL A 442 7.95 9.88 -23.07
N ILE A 443 6.80 9.60 -22.48
CA ILE A 443 5.98 10.62 -21.81
C ILE A 443 6.61 10.93 -20.47
N VAL A 444 6.92 12.21 -20.22
CA VAL A 444 7.50 12.68 -18.95
C VAL A 444 6.50 13.61 -18.29
N ILE A 445 5.92 13.17 -17.16
CA ILE A 445 5.03 13.99 -16.35
C ILE A 445 5.75 14.34 -15.06
N ARG A 446 5.97 15.63 -14.82
CA ARG A 446 6.77 16.14 -13.71
C ARG A 446 5.95 17.00 -12.74
N TYR A 447 6.54 17.32 -11.60
CA TYR A 447 5.89 18.06 -10.50
C TYR A 447 4.67 17.33 -9.91
N GLN A 448 4.71 16.00 -9.90
CA GLN A 448 3.66 15.16 -9.32
C GLN A 448 4.10 14.52 -7.97
N GLY A 449 5.26 14.93 -7.45
CA GLY A 449 5.80 14.44 -6.17
C GLY A 449 5.02 14.94 -4.94
N PRO A 450 5.38 14.39 -3.75
CA PRO A 450 4.76 14.76 -2.48
C PRO A 450 4.83 16.26 -2.18
N LYS A 451 5.97 16.89 -2.45
CA LYS A 451 6.21 18.32 -2.17
C LYS A 451 5.51 19.24 -3.14
N ALA A 452 5.30 18.82 -4.37
CA ALA A 452 4.66 19.63 -5.40
C ALA A 452 3.14 19.68 -5.21
N VAL A 453 2.46 18.54 -5.32
CA VAL A 453 1.00 18.47 -5.37
C VAL A 453 0.38 17.36 -4.52
N GLY A 454 1.12 16.76 -3.56
CA GLY A 454 0.61 15.71 -2.69
C GLY A 454 0.63 14.32 -3.32
N MET A 455 1.37 14.12 -4.40
CA MET A 455 1.64 12.84 -5.06
C MET A 455 0.37 12.07 -5.50
N PRO A 456 -0.46 12.65 -6.38
CA PRO A 456 -1.62 11.94 -6.93
C PRO A 456 -1.20 10.69 -7.72
N GLU A 457 -2.10 9.71 -7.81
CA GLU A 457 -1.90 8.57 -8.72
C GLU A 457 -2.21 8.98 -10.15
N MET A 458 -1.26 8.78 -11.06
CA MET A 458 -1.48 9.02 -12.49
C MET A 458 -2.11 7.79 -13.14
N PHE A 459 -3.41 7.66 -12.97
CA PHE A 459 -4.18 6.54 -13.46
C PHE A 459 -4.61 6.71 -14.91
N PHE A 460 -5.09 7.92 -15.27
CA PHE A 460 -5.65 8.15 -16.60
C PHE A 460 -4.64 7.97 -17.71
N MET A 461 -3.50 8.64 -17.60
CA MET A 461 -2.48 8.54 -18.64
C MET A 461 -1.98 7.12 -18.80
N SER A 462 -1.79 6.40 -17.69
CA SER A 462 -1.36 4.99 -17.74
C SER A 462 -2.40 4.07 -18.40
N GLU A 463 -3.69 4.28 -18.14
CA GLU A 463 -4.78 3.49 -18.74
C GLU A 463 -5.01 3.81 -20.21
N LEU A 464 -4.88 5.09 -20.61
CA LEU A 464 -4.96 5.48 -22.02
C LEU A 464 -3.87 4.79 -22.85
N ILE A 465 -2.63 4.78 -22.35
CA ILE A 465 -1.51 4.08 -23.00
C ILE A 465 -1.77 2.56 -23.01
N ALA A 466 -2.13 1.97 -21.87
CA ALA A 466 -2.32 0.53 -21.75
C ALA A 466 -3.50 0.00 -22.60
N SER A 467 -4.52 0.83 -22.84
CA SER A 467 -5.69 0.49 -23.65
C SER A 467 -5.49 0.75 -25.15
N ASP A 468 -4.43 1.44 -25.54
CA ASP A 468 -4.10 1.65 -26.94
C ASP A 468 -3.20 0.51 -27.46
N PRO A 469 -3.63 -0.23 -28.51
CA PRO A 469 -2.91 -1.41 -28.98
C PRO A 469 -1.53 -1.11 -29.58
N VAL A 470 -1.26 0.14 -29.95
CA VAL A 470 0.05 0.56 -30.49
C VAL A 470 0.91 1.17 -29.38
N LEU A 471 0.36 2.12 -28.63
CA LEU A 471 1.12 2.83 -27.60
C LEU A 471 1.51 1.91 -26.42
N SER A 472 0.71 0.90 -26.11
CA SER A 472 1.05 -0.10 -25.07
C SER A 472 2.36 -0.87 -25.34
N HIS A 473 2.78 -0.97 -26.60
CA HIS A 473 4.00 -1.64 -27.05
C HIS A 473 5.08 -0.71 -27.59
N THR A 474 4.89 0.61 -27.50
CA THR A 474 5.83 1.58 -28.08
C THR A 474 6.11 2.80 -27.22
N THR A 475 5.43 2.97 -26.09
CA THR A 475 5.47 4.23 -25.32
C THR A 475 5.71 3.95 -23.84
N SER A 476 6.65 4.66 -23.24
CA SER A 476 6.90 4.63 -21.77
C SER A 476 6.37 5.87 -21.10
N LEU A 477 6.02 5.75 -19.81
CA LEU A 477 5.60 6.84 -18.95
C LEU A 477 6.55 6.98 -17.76
N VAL A 478 7.07 8.18 -17.53
CA VAL A 478 8.09 8.51 -16.53
C VAL A 478 7.63 9.68 -15.69
N THR A 479 7.76 9.59 -14.35
CA THR A 479 7.29 10.64 -13.45
C THR A 479 7.97 10.64 -12.08
N ASP A 480 8.01 11.80 -11.42
CA ASP A 480 8.35 11.95 -10.00
C ASP A 480 7.15 11.68 -9.06
N GLY A 481 5.97 11.47 -9.62
CA GLY A 481 4.77 11.03 -8.93
C GLY A 481 4.67 9.51 -8.79
N ARG A 482 3.45 9.00 -8.63
CA ARG A 482 3.14 7.57 -8.46
C ARG A 482 2.02 7.11 -9.37
N PHE A 483 1.86 5.81 -9.44
CA PHE A 483 0.80 5.17 -10.21
C PHE A 483 -0.17 4.40 -9.32
N SER A 484 -1.36 4.16 -9.84
CA SER A 484 -2.32 3.25 -9.23
C SER A 484 -1.75 1.82 -9.12
N GLY A 485 -2.20 1.05 -8.14
CA GLY A 485 -1.91 -0.37 -8.05
C GLY A 485 -2.40 -1.19 -9.26
N ALA A 486 -3.34 -0.63 -10.04
CA ALA A 486 -3.89 -1.22 -11.27
C ALA A 486 -3.03 -0.97 -12.52
N THR A 487 -2.04 -0.10 -12.47
CA THR A 487 -1.25 0.34 -13.63
C THR A 487 -0.50 -0.81 -14.31
N ARG A 488 -0.52 -0.79 -15.64
CA ARG A 488 0.18 -1.72 -16.56
C ARG A 488 1.13 -0.94 -17.47
N GLY A 489 2.07 -1.68 -18.08
CA GLY A 489 3.04 -1.13 -19.03
C GLY A 489 4.28 -0.52 -18.38
N PRO A 490 5.19 0.05 -19.19
CA PRO A 490 6.47 0.61 -18.74
C PRO A 490 6.28 1.98 -18.07
N CYS A 491 5.67 1.98 -16.88
CA CYS A 491 5.40 3.15 -16.07
C CYS A 491 6.43 3.25 -14.93
N VAL A 492 7.37 4.18 -15.04
CA VAL A 492 8.44 4.45 -14.07
C VAL A 492 8.04 5.63 -13.19
N GLY A 493 7.88 5.38 -11.89
CA GLY A 493 7.50 6.39 -10.90
C GLY A 493 8.55 6.59 -9.81
N TYR A 494 8.25 7.53 -8.91
CA TYR A 494 9.10 7.86 -7.75
C TYR A 494 10.50 8.36 -8.13
N LEU A 495 10.65 9.02 -9.30
CA LEU A 495 11.96 9.54 -9.68
C LEU A 495 12.49 10.50 -8.64
N GLY A 496 13.65 10.17 -8.11
CA GLY A 496 14.34 10.98 -7.12
C GLY A 496 15.69 11.51 -7.65
N PRO A 497 15.99 12.79 -7.34
CA PRO A 497 15.16 13.83 -6.68
C PRO A 497 13.93 14.24 -7.48
N GLU A 498 12.82 14.59 -6.79
CA GLU A 498 11.61 15.07 -7.48
C GLU A 498 11.84 16.40 -8.21
N ALA A 499 11.01 16.71 -9.20
CA ALA A 499 11.17 17.90 -10.04
C ALA A 499 11.21 19.19 -9.22
N LEU A 500 10.40 19.32 -8.17
CA LEU A 500 10.35 20.51 -7.32
C LEU A 500 11.66 20.72 -6.52
N ASP A 501 12.41 19.65 -6.24
CA ASP A 501 13.74 19.71 -5.63
C ASP A 501 14.87 19.96 -6.66
N GLY A 502 14.53 20.22 -7.92
CA GLY A 502 15.50 20.43 -9.00
C GLY A 502 16.16 19.13 -9.47
N GLY A 503 15.46 17.99 -9.34
CA GLY A 503 15.88 16.74 -9.94
C GLY A 503 15.98 16.83 -11.46
N ALA A 504 16.73 15.93 -12.09
CA ALA A 504 16.97 15.94 -13.53
C ALA A 504 15.67 15.94 -14.37
N ILE A 505 14.61 15.32 -13.84
CA ILE A 505 13.29 15.30 -14.49
C ILE A 505 12.72 16.70 -14.73
N ALA A 506 13.02 17.70 -13.85
CA ALA A 506 12.62 19.09 -14.04
C ALA A 506 13.27 19.74 -15.25
N LEU A 507 14.41 19.22 -15.69
CA LEU A 507 15.27 19.78 -16.73
C LEU A 507 15.06 19.13 -18.10
N VAL A 508 14.31 18.03 -18.16
CA VAL A 508 13.96 17.35 -19.42
C VAL A 508 13.15 18.28 -20.30
N LYS A 509 13.46 18.31 -21.58
CA LYS A 509 12.72 19.06 -22.61
C LYS A 509 12.18 18.12 -23.68
N ASP A 510 11.17 18.58 -24.41
CA ASP A 510 10.68 17.85 -25.59
C ASP A 510 11.82 17.47 -26.51
N LYS A 511 11.78 16.23 -27.00
CA LYS A 511 12.78 15.58 -27.88
C LYS A 511 14.11 15.24 -27.21
N ASP A 512 14.31 15.42 -25.90
CA ASP A 512 15.44 14.75 -25.23
C ASP A 512 15.26 13.24 -25.35
N LEU A 513 16.33 12.50 -25.61
CA LEU A 513 16.25 11.05 -25.73
C LEU A 513 16.36 10.41 -24.36
N VAL A 514 15.30 9.75 -23.92
CA VAL A 514 15.25 9.03 -22.65
C VAL A 514 15.28 7.53 -22.90
N ARG A 515 16.14 6.81 -22.17
CA ARG A 515 16.26 5.36 -22.18
C ARG A 515 15.83 4.77 -20.85
N VAL A 516 14.85 3.88 -20.89
CA VAL A 516 14.45 3.00 -19.80
C VAL A 516 14.98 1.61 -20.08
N ASP A 517 15.83 1.06 -19.21
CA ASP A 517 16.48 -0.25 -19.37
C ASP A 517 16.29 -1.06 -18.08
N ILE A 518 15.17 -1.78 -18.01
CA ILE A 518 14.74 -2.51 -16.82
C ILE A 518 15.69 -3.67 -16.49
N PRO A 519 16.15 -4.49 -17.44
CA PRO A 519 17.12 -5.55 -17.16
C PRO A 519 18.39 -5.04 -16.49
N ASN A 520 18.94 -3.91 -16.97
CA ASN A 520 20.16 -3.31 -16.42
C ASN A 520 19.91 -2.34 -15.28
N ARG A 521 18.63 -2.17 -14.84
CA ARG A 521 18.26 -1.23 -13.74
C ARG A 521 18.70 0.21 -14.01
N ARG A 522 18.52 0.65 -15.27
CA ARG A 522 18.95 1.98 -15.71
C ARG A 522 17.79 2.83 -16.22
N ILE A 523 17.88 4.13 -15.93
CA ILE A 523 17.05 5.18 -16.54
C ILE A 523 17.91 6.41 -16.77
N ASP A 524 18.10 6.77 -18.04
CA ASP A 524 19.05 7.80 -18.44
C ASP A 524 18.47 8.71 -19.53
N VAL A 525 18.88 9.97 -19.49
CA VAL A 525 18.87 10.83 -20.67
C VAL A 525 20.16 10.52 -21.44
N ILE A 526 20.02 10.11 -22.68
CA ILE A 526 21.14 9.70 -23.55
C ILE A 526 21.34 10.62 -24.75
N GLY A 527 20.54 11.70 -24.85
CA GLY A 527 20.66 12.64 -25.94
C GLY A 527 19.75 13.86 -25.78
N VAL A 528 19.94 14.85 -26.60
CA VAL A 528 19.23 16.14 -26.56
C VAL A 528 18.72 16.51 -27.96
N ASN A 529 17.54 17.11 -28.05
CA ASN A 529 16.93 17.55 -29.32
C ASN A 529 16.83 16.43 -30.38
N GLY A 530 16.64 15.18 -29.96
CA GLY A 530 16.54 14.02 -30.86
C GLY A 530 17.87 13.46 -31.34
N VAL A 531 18.99 13.93 -30.80
CA VAL A 531 20.35 13.48 -31.15
C VAL A 531 20.99 12.82 -29.93
N GLU A 532 21.49 11.61 -30.11
CA GLU A 532 22.25 10.91 -29.07
C GLU A 532 23.59 11.62 -28.83
N CYS A 533 23.99 11.76 -27.57
CA CYS A 533 25.17 12.50 -27.11
C CYS A 533 25.98 11.64 -26.15
N GLU A 534 27.27 11.97 -26.01
CA GLU A 534 28.10 11.38 -24.94
C GLU A 534 27.57 11.82 -23.56
N PRO A 535 27.70 10.98 -22.51
CA PRO A 535 27.19 11.26 -21.17
C PRO A 535 27.69 12.60 -20.60
N GLU A 536 28.94 12.97 -20.88
CA GLU A 536 29.57 14.22 -20.45
C GLU A 536 28.86 15.44 -21.08
N GLU A 537 28.50 15.34 -22.35
CA GLU A 537 27.80 16.39 -23.08
C GLU A 537 26.37 16.60 -22.53
N VAL A 538 25.65 15.51 -22.27
CA VAL A 538 24.35 15.54 -21.60
C VAL A 538 24.48 16.25 -20.25
N ASN A 539 25.49 15.89 -19.44
CA ASN A 539 25.72 16.50 -18.14
C ASN A 539 25.95 18.00 -18.23
N VAL A 540 26.78 18.47 -19.19
CA VAL A 540 27.05 19.91 -19.39
C VAL A 540 25.74 20.64 -19.70
N ILE A 541 24.94 20.14 -20.65
CA ILE A 541 23.67 20.75 -21.04
C ILE A 541 22.68 20.79 -19.85
N TYR A 542 22.62 19.72 -19.05
CA TYR A 542 21.73 19.67 -17.88
C TYR A 542 22.17 20.62 -16.78
N GLN A 543 23.49 20.82 -16.57
CA GLN A 543 23.99 21.86 -15.66
C GLN A 543 23.64 23.27 -16.13
N GLU A 544 23.73 23.57 -17.43
CA GLU A 544 23.30 24.84 -17.98
C GLU A 544 21.78 25.06 -17.80
N ARG A 545 20.96 24.03 -18.06
CA ARG A 545 19.52 24.10 -17.83
C ARG A 545 19.20 24.35 -16.34
N LYS A 546 19.96 23.73 -15.44
CA LYS A 546 19.79 23.89 -13.99
C LYS A 546 20.11 25.31 -13.52
N MET A 547 21.12 25.97 -14.10
CA MET A 547 21.45 27.38 -13.78
C MET A 547 20.31 28.34 -14.12
N HIS A 548 19.49 28.02 -15.12
CA HIS A 548 18.36 28.83 -15.57
C HIS A 548 16.99 28.34 -15.06
N TRP A 549 16.96 27.20 -14.36
CA TRP A 549 15.72 26.66 -13.84
C TRP A 549 15.32 27.36 -12.53
N THR A 550 14.05 27.65 -12.41
CA THR A 550 13.45 28.15 -11.17
C THR A 550 12.25 27.26 -10.81
N PRO A 551 12.11 26.86 -9.53
CA PRO A 551 11.00 26.03 -9.12
C PRO A 551 9.66 26.73 -9.35
N PRO A 552 8.65 26.05 -9.91
CA PRO A 552 7.30 26.60 -10.00
C PRO A 552 6.71 26.79 -8.61
N VAL A 553 5.83 27.79 -8.48
CA VAL A 553 5.14 28.08 -7.21
C VAL A 553 3.75 27.48 -7.25
N PHE A 554 3.50 26.51 -6.36
CA PHE A 554 2.17 25.93 -6.18
C PHE A 554 1.39 26.66 -5.08
N SER A 555 0.15 27.04 -5.35
CA SER A 555 -0.72 27.76 -4.42
C SER A 555 -1.74 26.81 -3.79
N HIS A 556 -1.30 26.01 -2.82
CA HIS A 556 -2.18 25.13 -2.05
C HIS A 556 -2.80 25.83 -0.84
N LYS A 557 -3.96 25.32 -0.38
CA LYS A 557 -4.69 25.81 0.80
C LYS A 557 -4.88 24.66 1.80
N GLY A 558 -5.20 25.03 3.04
CA GLY A 558 -5.57 24.09 4.09
C GLY A 558 -4.51 23.01 4.35
N VAL A 559 -4.95 21.78 4.57
CA VAL A 559 -4.10 20.65 4.94
C VAL A 559 -3.12 20.24 3.83
N LEU A 560 -3.48 20.39 2.55
CA LEU A 560 -2.57 20.10 1.44
C LEU A 560 -1.34 21.03 1.48
N LYS A 561 -1.52 22.31 1.81
CA LYS A 561 -0.40 23.25 1.99
C LYS A 561 0.51 22.86 3.16
N LEU A 562 -0.05 22.34 4.26
CA LEU A 562 0.75 21.86 5.40
C LEU A 562 1.56 20.63 4.99
N TYR A 563 0.92 19.67 4.33
CA TYR A 563 1.57 18.45 3.87
C TYR A 563 2.71 18.73 2.89
N THR A 564 2.46 19.46 1.80
CA THR A 564 3.46 19.70 0.75
C THR A 564 4.70 20.46 1.25
N ARG A 565 4.57 21.25 2.32
CA ARG A 565 5.70 21.96 2.95
C ARG A 565 6.59 21.09 3.83
N SER A 566 6.05 20.02 4.39
CA SER A 566 6.74 19.14 5.34
C SER A 566 7.02 17.74 4.79
N ALA A 567 6.40 17.37 3.67
CA ALA A 567 6.57 16.06 3.07
C ALA A 567 8.04 15.81 2.65
N VAL A 568 8.51 14.59 2.90
CA VAL A 568 9.78 14.09 2.36
C VAL A 568 9.56 13.42 1.00
N PRO A 569 10.62 13.24 0.18
CA PRO A 569 10.51 12.54 -1.11
C PRO A 569 9.88 11.14 -0.97
N ALA A 570 9.29 10.65 -2.06
CA ALA A 570 8.59 9.36 -2.11
C ALA A 570 9.46 8.18 -1.63
N LEU A 571 10.71 8.09 -2.10
CA LEU A 571 11.66 7.05 -1.71
C LEU A 571 12.21 7.21 -0.28
N GLN A 572 11.77 8.23 0.44
CA GLN A 572 11.99 8.43 1.87
C GLN A 572 10.69 8.27 2.69
N GLY A 573 9.62 7.74 2.05
CA GLY A 573 8.33 7.44 2.67
C GLY A 573 7.20 8.40 2.32
N GLY A 574 7.46 9.54 1.67
CA GLY A 574 6.42 10.51 1.29
C GLY A 574 5.58 10.99 2.48
N SER A 575 6.15 11.06 3.68
CA SER A 575 5.47 11.41 4.93
C SER A 575 5.82 12.83 5.38
N CYS A 576 4.92 13.47 6.09
CA CYS A 576 5.20 14.72 6.81
C CYS A 576 5.72 14.47 8.24
N SER A 577 5.69 13.23 8.72
CA SER A 577 6.33 12.81 9.98
C SER A 577 7.84 12.66 9.80
N GLN A 578 8.62 13.24 10.71
CA GLN A 578 10.08 13.15 10.66
C GLN A 578 10.66 12.00 11.50
N GLY A 579 9.84 11.08 11.95
CA GLY A 579 10.21 9.93 12.77
C GLY A 579 9.37 9.82 14.03
N GLY A 580 9.33 8.62 14.61
CA GLY A 580 8.55 8.33 15.81
C GLY A 580 9.16 8.94 17.08
N ILE A 581 8.53 8.65 18.21
CA ILE A 581 8.86 9.13 19.55
C ILE A 581 10.30 8.74 20.00
N PHE A 582 10.99 7.90 19.24
CA PHE A 582 12.34 7.38 19.50
C PHE A 582 13.46 8.04 18.67
N GLY A 583 13.16 9.12 17.92
CA GLY A 583 14.13 9.88 17.15
C GLY A 583 14.62 11.14 17.87
#